data_f4521f710c22ca2cbca4d10957687067
#
_entry.id   f4521f710c22ca2cbca4d10957687067
#
_cell.length_a   1.000
_cell.length_b   1.000
_cell.length_c   1.000
_cell.angle_alpha   90.00
_cell.angle_beta   90.00
_cell.angle_gamma   90.00
#
_symmetry.space_group_name_H-M   'P 1'
#
loop_
_entity.id
_entity.type
_entity.pdbx_description
1 polymer ?
#
loop_
_entity_poly.entity_id
_entity_poly.type
_entity_poly.pdbx_seq_one_letter_code
_entity_poly.pdbx_strand_id
1 'polypeptide(L)'
;SGNQDTSGNAATATALTSGNKTIAGVLDITDTTDSSDATGDTGALRCEGGASIAKKLYAGSTITGSADVIAYSDQKLKENVKTLDGKKVLEMRGVSFDRVDTGKASSGVIAQEIEKIAPELVIDDGNFKGVAYGNIVGYLIEAIKDQQKQIDELKEICSGCSK
;
A
#
# COMPACT_ATOMS: atom_id res chain seq x y z
N SER A 1 -23.49 30.80 -33.55
CA SER A 1 -23.09 30.06 -32.33
C SER A 1 -23.25 28.58 -32.63
N GLY A 2 -22.17 27.98 -33.15
CA GLY A 2 -22.17 26.60 -33.59
C GLY A 2 -22.07 25.66 -32.38
N ASN A 3 -23.14 24.97 -32.10
CA ASN A 3 -23.10 23.74 -31.34
C ASN A 3 -22.56 22.68 -32.31
N GLN A 4 -21.24 22.45 -32.34
CA GLN A 4 -20.69 21.33 -33.08
C GLN A 4 -20.89 20.08 -32.22
N ASP A 5 -21.94 19.35 -32.54
CA ASP A 5 -22.10 17.96 -32.17
C ASP A 5 -21.03 17.17 -32.95
N THR A 6 -19.87 16.94 -32.30
CA THR A 6 -18.80 16.15 -32.89
C THR A 6 -19.08 14.67 -32.63
N SER A 7 -20.00 14.10 -33.39
CA SER A 7 -20.15 12.63 -33.53
C SER A 7 -19.05 12.02 -34.42
N GLY A 8 -17.97 12.72 -34.66
CA GLY A 8 -16.80 12.26 -35.39
C GLY A 8 -15.53 12.47 -34.58
N ASN A 9 -14.56 11.56 -34.72
CA ASN A 9 -13.23 11.67 -34.15
C ASN A 9 -12.66 13.07 -34.35
N ALA A 10 -12.67 13.90 -33.30
CA ALA A 10 -11.90 15.15 -33.33
C ALA A 10 -10.42 14.74 -33.31
N ALA A 11 -9.76 14.83 -34.45
CA ALA A 11 -8.33 14.55 -34.57
C ALA A 11 -7.46 15.49 -33.70
N THR A 12 -8.04 16.55 -33.15
CA THR A 12 -7.42 17.44 -32.15
C THR A 12 -8.52 18.03 -31.28
N ALA A 13 -8.72 17.50 -30.09
CA ALA A 13 -9.42 18.22 -29.02
C ALA A 13 -8.52 19.38 -28.59
N THR A 14 -8.67 20.53 -29.21
CA THR A 14 -8.00 21.77 -28.78
C THR A 14 -8.55 22.11 -27.41
N ALA A 15 -7.73 21.92 -26.39
CA ALA A 15 -7.83 22.39 -25.00
C ALA A 15 -9.26 22.50 -24.43
N LEU A 16 -9.56 21.64 -23.47
CA LEU A 16 -10.63 21.88 -22.49
C LEU A 16 -10.20 23.05 -21.56
N THR A 17 -10.29 24.26 -22.07
CA THR A 17 -9.54 25.45 -21.59
C THR A 17 -10.08 26.12 -20.35
N SER A 18 -11.26 25.77 -19.81
CA SER A 18 -11.73 26.32 -18.53
C SER A 18 -12.91 25.55 -17.94
N GLY A 19 -13.07 25.67 -16.62
CA GLY A 19 -14.20 25.10 -15.85
C GLY A 19 -14.10 23.58 -15.61
N ASN A 20 -14.94 23.07 -14.74
CA ASN A 20 -15.02 21.64 -14.41
C ASN A 20 -15.48 20.82 -15.63
N LYS A 21 -14.80 19.73 -15.90
CA LYS A 21 -15.18 18.77 -16.95
C LYS A 21 -15.61 17.46 -16.29
N THR A 22 -16.74 16.93 -16.75
CA THR A 22 -17.29 15.66 -16.30
C THR A 22 -17.28 14.66 -17.43
N ILE A 23 -16.68 13.51 -17.21
CA ILE A 23 -16.77 12.35 -18.11
C ILE A 23 -17.70 11.36 -17.44
N ALA A 24 -18.87 11.14 -18.00
CA ALA A 24 -19.91 10.25 -17.47
C ALA A 24 -19.65 8.77 -17.81
N GLY A 25 -18.50 8.44 -18.37
CA GLY A 25 -18.11 7.09 -18.78
C GLY A 25 -16.69 6.76 -18.32
N VAL A 26 -16.09 5.76 -18.96
CA VAL A 26 -14.70 5.37 -18.77
C VAL A 26 -13.80 6.34 -19.54
N LEU A 27 -12.76 6.87 -18.89
CA LEU A 27 -11.64 7.50 -19.57
C LEU A 27 -10.57 6.43 -19.79
N ASP A 28 -10.36 6.03 -21.02
CA ASP A 28 -9.32 5.10 -21.43
C ASP A 28 -8.12 5.88 -22.01
N ILE A 29 -6.98 5.78 -21.32
CA ILE A 29 -5.72 6.39 -21.75
C ILE A 29 -4.83 5.27 -22.25
N THR A 30 -4.69 5.16 -23.56
CA THR A 30 -3.95 4.08 -24.23
C THR A 30 -2.46 4.40 -24.45
N ASP A 31 -2.01 5.59 -24.06
CA ASP A 31 -0.59 5.94 -24.06
C ASP A 31 0.15 5.09 -23.02
N THR A 32 1.28 4.51 -23.42
CA THR A 32 2.09 3.61 -22.58
C THR A 32 3.35 4.28 -22.02
N THR A 33 3.44 5.61 -22.08
CA THR A 33 4.57 6.36 -21.54
C THR A 33 4.63 6.20 -20.02
N ASP A 34 5.74 5.71 -19.53
CA ASP A 34 5.97 5.52 -18.09
C ASP A 34 6.40 6.84 -17.43
N SER A 35 6.06 7.02 -16.17
CA SER A 35 6.53 8.16 -15.38
C SER A 35 7.96 7.91 -14.93
N SER A 36 8.87 8.81 -15.26
CA SER A 36 10.30 8.66 -14.97
C SER A 36 10.75 9.38 -13.70
N ASP A 37 9.96 10.33 -13.20
CA ASP A 37 10.30 11.16 -12.04
C ASP A 37 9.09 11.76 -11.34
N ALA A 38 9.32 12.56 -10.31
CA ALA A 38 8.29 13.17 -9.47
C ALA A 38 7.89 14.59 -9.93
N THR A 39 8.35 15.06 -11.10
CA THR A 39 8.08 16.44 -11.56
C THR A 39 6.64 16.63 -12.05
N GLY A 40 5.93 15.52 -12.37
CA GLY A 40 4.56 15.54 -12.88
C GLY A 40 4.45 15.86 -14.36
N ASP A 41 5.56 15.93 -15.11
CA ASP A 41 5.61 16.25 -16.53
C ASP A 41 5.90 15.03 -17.43
N THR A 42 6.02 13.84 -16.84
CA THR A 42 6.19 12.56 -17.53
C THR A 42 5.02 11.60 -17.25
N GLY A 43 4.85 10.57 -18.09
CA GLY A 43 3.78 9.60 -17.97
C GLY A 43 2.52 9.92 -18.80
N ALA A 44 1.71 8.90 -19.04
CA ALA A 44 0.48 8.99 -19.86
C ALA A 44 -0.61 9.83 -19.20
N LEU A 45 -0.73 9.80 -17.87
CA LEU A 45 -1.61 10.66 -17.08
C LEU A 45 -0.77 11.62 -16.23
N ARG A 46 -0.95 12.92 -16.45
CA ARG A 46 -0.27 13.96 -15.69
C ARG A 46 -1.29 14.83 -14.96
N CYS A 47 -1.07 14.98 -13.64
CA CYS A 47 -1.87 15.84 -12.78
C CYS A 47 -0.94 16.81 -12.08
N GLU A 48 -1.01 18.10 -12.39
CA GLU A 48 -0.25 19.15 -11.70
C GLU A 48 -0.79 19.47 -10.30
N GLY A 49 -2.04 19.07 -10.04
CA GLY A 49 -2.69 19.17 -8.74
C GLY A 49 -2.89 17.79 -8.12
N GLY A 50 -3.60 17.75 -6.99
CA GLY A 50 -3.96 16.50 -6.33
C GLY A 50 -4.95 15.66 -7.12
N ALA A 51 -4.91 14.34 -6.95
CA ALA A 51 -5.91 13.40 -7.44
C ALA A 51 -6.71 12.84 -6.26
N SER A 52 -8.05 12.78 -6.39
CA SER A 52 -8.96 12.15 -5.42
C SER A 52 -9.63 10.94 -6.07
N ILE A 53 -9.42 9.76 -5.48
CA ILE A 53 -9.98 8.50 -5.96
C ILE A 53 -10.91 7.96 -4.89
N ALA A 54 -12.23 7.97 -5.15
CA ALA A 54 -13.24 7.59 -4.19
C ALA A 54 -13.28 6.08 -3.86
N LYS A 55 -12.62 5.26 -4.67
CA LYS A 55 -12.59 3.79 -4.51
C LYS A 55 -11.15 3.30 -4.57
N LYS A 56 -10.93 2.05 -4.96
CA LYS A 56 -9.60 1.44 -5.05
C LYS A 56 -8.78 2.00 -6.20
N LEU A 57 -7.48 2.13 -5.98
CA LEU A 57 -6.46 2.32 -7.01
C LEU A 57 -5.68 1.01 -7.17
N TYR A 58 -5.60 0.50 -8.39
CA TYR A 58 -4.71 -0.60 -8.77
C TYR A 58 -3.57 -0.04 -9.61
N ALA A 59 -2.34 -0.25 -9.16
CA ALA A 59 -1.15 0.06 -9.94
C ALA A 59 -0.51 -1.26 -10.41
N GLY A 60 -0.26 -1.39 -11.70
CA GLY A 60 0.38 -2.56 -12.30
C GLY A 60 1.89 -2.65 -12.03
N SER A 61 2.47 -1.60 -11.46
CA SER A 61 3.89 -1.52 -11.13
C SER A 61 4.09 -0.79 -9.80
N THR A 62 5.30 -0.29 -9.56
CA THR A 62 5.69 0.39 -8.33
C THR A 62 4.92 1.69 -8.11
N ILE A 63 4.51 1.95 -6.88
CA ILE A 63 4.02 3.26 -6.43
C ILE A 63 5.15 3.93 -5.67
N THR A 64 5.61 5.08 -6.18
CA THR A 64 6.67 5.88 -5.55
C THR A 64 6.10 7.18 -5.03
N GLY A 65 6.23 7.43 -3.74
CA GLY A 65 5.94 8.72 -3.11
C GLY A 65 7.23 9.43 -2.74
N SER A 66 7.33 10.72 -3.01
CA SER A 66 8.45 11.57 -2.57
C SER A 66 8.33 11.99 -1.10
N ALA A 67 7.22 11.71 -0.46
CA ALA A 67 6.92 12.00 0.94
C ALA A 67 6.19 10.81 1.59
N ASP A 68 5.65 11.02 2.79
CA ASP A 68 4.99 9.98 3.57
C ASP A 68 3.74 9.41 2.88
N VAL A 69 3.55 8.10 3.00
CA VAL A 69 2.29 7.42 2.69
C VAL A 69 1.47 7.30 3.98
N ILE A 70 0.42 8.11 4.08
CA ILE A 70 -0.42 8.21 5.28
C ILE A 70 -1.69 7.36 5.11
N ALA A 71 -1.93 6.46 6.06
CA ALA A 71 -3.19 5.74 6.19
C ALA A 71 -3.95 6.25 7.43
N TYR A 72 -5.27 6.51 7.29
CA TYR A 72 -6.09 6.89 8.43
C TYR A 72 -6.12 5.78 9.49
N SER A 73 -5.92 6.16 10.76
CA SER A 73 -5.92 5.25 11.91
C SER A 73 -6.68 5.82 13.11
N ASP A 74 -7.63 6.72 12.85
CA ASP A 74 -8.46 7.34 13.88
C ASP A 74 -9.28 6.28 14.63
N GLN A 75 -9.37 6.45 15.96
CA GLN A 75 -10.16 5.58 16.84
C GLN A 75 -11.65 5.53 16.44
N LYS A 76 -12.18 6.63 15.90
CA LYS A 76 -13.59 6.71 15.44
C LYS A 76 -13.91 5.75 14.29
N LEU A 77 -12.89 5.24 13.60
CA LEU A 77 -13.01 4.29 12.49
C LEU A 77 -12.87 2.83 12.96
N LYS A 78 -12.78 2.59 14.28
CA LYS A 78 -12.46 1.28 14.84
C LYS A 78 -13.43 0.88 15.94
N GLU A 79 -13.84 -0.38 15.91
CA GLU A 79 -14.65 -1.02 16.93
C GLU A 79 -13.93 -2.28 17.46
N ASN A 80 -14.34 -2.75 18.63
CA ASN A 80 -13.83 -4.00 19.24
C ASN A 80 -12.29 -4.06 19.32
N VAL A 81 -11.66 -2.94 19.67
CA VAL A 81 -10.21 -2.82 19.76
C VAL A 81 -9.66 -3.76 20.83
N LYS A 82 -8.72 -4.63 20.44
CA LYS A 82 -8.02 -5.57 21.32
C LYS A 82 -6.54 -5.52 21.05
N THR A 83 -5.74 -5.75 22.10
CA THR A 83 -4.28 -5.91 21.96
C THR A 83 -3.98 -7.17 21.16
N LEU A 84 -3.03 -7.07 20.23
CA LEU A 84 -2.58 -8.19 19.41
C LEU A 84 -1.67 -9.14 20.22
N ASP A 85 -1.64 -10.38 19.79
CA ASP A 85 -0.65 -11.35 20.30
C ASP A 85 0.67 -11.18 19.53
N GLY A 86 1.65 -10.54 20.16
CA GLY A 86 2.97 -10.30 19.59
C GLY A 86 3.75 -11.58 19.29
N LYS A 87 3.45 -12.71 19.95
CA LYS A 87 4.16 -13.98 19.73
C LYS A 87 3.97 -14.52 18.32
N LYS A 88 2.88 -14.17 17.64
CA LYS A 88 2.63 -14.55 16.24
C LYS A 88 3.75 -14.11 15.28
N VAL A 89 4.47 -13.02 15.59
CA VAL A 89 5.63 -12.59 14.79
C VAL A 89 6.74 -13.64 14.76
N LEU A 90 6.92 -14.40 15.83
CA LEU A 90 7.96 -15.43 15.94
C LEU A 90 7.69 -16.62 15.00
N GLU A 91 6.44 -16.79 14.55
CA GLU A 91 6.04 -17.81 13.59
C GLU A 91 6.16 -17.32 12.13
N MET A 92 6.28 -16.01 11.94
CA MET A 92 6.41 -15.41 10.61
C MET A 92 7.83 -15.58 10.07
N ARG A 93 7.94 -15.85 8.77
CA ARG A 93 9.22 -16.03 8.10
C ARG A 93 9.46 -14.89 7.10
N GLY A 94 10.57 -14.15 7.29
CA GLY A 94 11.10 -13.26 6.28
C GLY A 94 11.88 -14.05 5.22
N VAL A 95 11.72 -13.70 3.96
CA VAL A 95 12.35 -14.39 2.83
C VAL A 95 12.96 -13.40 1.85
N SER A 96 14.00 -13.81 1.15
CA SER A 96 14.46 -13.20 -0.10
C SER A 96 13.99 -14.05 -1.27
N PHE A 97 13.68 -13.43 -2.40
CA PHE A 97 13.18 -14.10 -3.59
C PHE A 97 13.47 -13.28 -4.85
N ASP A 98 13.41 -13.94 -6.00
CA ASP A 98 13.36 -13.26 -7.28
C ASP A 98 11.92 -13.23 -7.79
N ARG A 99 11.48 -12.07 -8.24
CA ARG A 99 10.13 -11.92 -8.83
C ARG A 99 10.07 -12.60 -10.18
N VAL A 100 9.09 -13.48 -10.38
CA VAL A 100 8.91 -14.23 -11.62
C VAL A 100 8.59 -13.31 -12.81
N ASP A 101 7.83 -12.22 -12.55
CA ASP A 101 7.38 -11.27 -13.58
C ASP A 101 8.48 -10.33 -14.07
N THR A 102 9.45 -9.98 -13.22
CA THR A 102 10.49 -8.99 -13.51
C THR A 102 11.92 -9.55 -13.44
N GLY A 103 12.11 -10.73 -12.87
CA GLY A 103 13.43 -11.32 -12.57
C GLY A 103 14.24 -10.54 -11.52
N LYS A 104 13.64 -9.53 -10.86
CA LYS A 104 14.33 -8.68 -9.87
C LYS A 104 14.35 -9.35 -8.50
N ALA A 105 15.50 -9.31 -7.84
CA ALA A 105 15.63 -9.70 -6.44
C ALA A 105 14.80 -8.79 -5.53
N SER A 106 14.16 -9.39 -4.54
CA SER A 106 13.33 -8.71 -3.56
C SER A 106 13.34 -9.45 -2.23
N SER A 107 12.65 -8.90 -1.23
CA SER A 107 12.48 -9.54 0.07
C SER A 107 11.10 -9.20 0.64
N GLY A 108 10.65 -10.02 1.57
CA GLY A 108 9.35 -9.83 2.23
C GLY A 108 8.89 -11.09 2.93
N VAL A 109 7.59 -11.34 2.89
CA VAL A 109 6.94 -12.54 3.46
C VAL A 109 6.12 -13.23 2.39
N ILE A 110 5.77 -14.48 2.61
CA ILE A 110 4.87 -15.25 1.72
C ILE A 110 3.45 -15.15 2.26
N ALA A 111 2.52 -14.63 1.45
CA ALA A 111 1.13 -14.38 1.85
C ALA A 111 0.44 -15.64 2.38
N GLN A 112 0.66 -16.81 1.77
CA GLN A 112 0.08 -18.08 2.18
C GLN A 112 0.63 -18.60 3.53
N GLU A 113 1.83 -18.18 3.93
CA GLU A 113 2.38 -18.48 5.25
C GLU A 113 1.77 -17.54 6.30
N ILE A 114 1.70 -16.25 6.00
CA ILE A 114 1.07 -15.25 6.86
C ILE A 114 -0.41 -15.56 7.11
N GLU A 115 -1.13 -16.00 6.10
CA GLU A 115 -2.56 -16.35 6.20
C GLU A 115 -2.85 -17.41 7.28
N LYS A 116 -1.93 -18.34 7.50
CA LYS A 116 -2.06 -19.38 8.53
C LYS A 116 -1.87 -18.84 9.95
N ILE A 117 -1.12 -17.75 10.10
CA ILE A 117 -0.73 -17.16 11.38
C ILE A 117 -1.67 -16.01 11.75
N ALA A 118 -1.91 -15.12 10.79
CA ALA A 118 -2.67 -13.88 10.93
C ALA A 118 -3.44 -13.59 9.64
N PRO A 119 -4.57 -14.30 9.39
CA PRO A 119 -5.33 -14.21 8.15
C PRO A 119 -5.85 -12.79 7.85
N GLU A 120 -6.05 -11.96 8.88
CA GLU A 120 -6.45 -10.56 8.77
C GLU A 120 -5.42 -9.65 8.08
N LEU A 121 -4.18 -10.11 7.95
CA LEU A 121 -3.11 -9.41 7.21
C LEU A 121 -3.14 -9.71 5.71
N VAL A 122 -3.94 -10.68 5.26
CA VAL A 122 -3.92 -11.14 3.87
C VAL A 122 -5.19 -10.72 3.16
N ILE A 123 -5.02 -10.22 1.95
CA ILE A 123 -6.09 -9.85 1.03
C ILE A 123 -5.97 -10.74 -0.20
N ASP A 124 -7.05 -11.43 -0.56
CA ASP A 124 -7.15 -12.24 -1.78
C ASP A 124 -8.05 -11.50 -2.78
N ASP A 125 -7.54 -11.19 -3.96
CA ASP A 125 -8.30 -10.56 -5.04
C ASP A 125 -8.84 -11.57 -6.08
N GLY A 126 -8.61 -12.85 -5.82
CA GLY A 126 -9.01 -13.96 -6.70
C GLY A 126 -7.92 -14.39 -7.69
N ASN A 127 -6.90 -13.56 -7.94
CA ASN A 127 -5.74 -13.89 -8.77
C ASN A 127 -4.48 -14.06 -7.92
N PHE A 128 -4.25 -13.11 -7.02
CA PHE A 128 -3.07 -13.09 -6.15
C PHE A 128 -3.44 -12.73 -4.72
N LYS A 129 -2.67 -13.25 -3.77
CA LYS A 129 -2.76 -12.86 -2.38
C LYS A 129 -1.77 -11.74 -2.09
N GLY A 130 -2.27 -10.66 -1.49
CA GLY A 130 -1.48 -9.54 -1.02
C GLY A 130 -1.34 -9.53 0.50
N VAL A 131 -0.33 -8.86 1.02
CA VAL A 131 -0.10 -8.67 2.46
C VAL A 131 -0.20 -7.19 2.81
N ALA A 132 -0.99 -6.86 3.82
CA ALA A 132 -1.06 -5.53 4.40
C ALA A 132 0.18 -5.25 5.27
N TYR A 133 1.33 -5.00 4.64
CA TYR A 133 2.62 -4.86 5.31
C TYR A 133 2.61 -3.83 6.45
N GLY A 134 1.93 -2.70 6.27
CA GLY A 134 1.81 -1.67 7.31
C GLY A 134 1.14 -2.17 8.59
N ASN A 135 0.25 -3.15 8.49
CA ASN A 135 -0.46 -3.68 9.65
C ASN A 135 0.40 -4.66 10.49
N ILE A 136 1.48 -5.20 9.93
CA ILE A 136 2.44 -6.04 10.65
C ILE A 136 3.09 -5.25 11.80
N VAL A 137 3.20 -3.92 11.68
CA VAL A 137 3.77 -3.05 12.72
C VAL A 137 3.07 -3.22 14.06
N GLY A 138 1.75 -3.43 14.10
CA GLY A 138 1.01 -3.67 15.33
C GLY A 138 1.49 -4.93 16.07
N TYR A 139 1.75 -5.99 15.35
CA TYR A 139 2.31 -7.24 15.91
C TYR A 139 3.75 -7.06 16.39
N LEU A 140 4.57 -6.33 15.64
CA LEU A 140 5.96 -6.02 16.03
C LEU A 140 6.03 -5.20 17.31
N ILE A 141 5.13 -4.23 17.50
CA ILE A 141 5.03 -3.43 18.71
C ILE A 141 4.80 -4.32 19.93
N GLU A 142 3.83 -5.23 19.87
CA GLU A 142 3.52 -6.10 21.01
C GLU A 142 4.62 -7.16 21.23
N ALA A 143 5.25 -7.68 20.17
CA ALA A 143 6.40 -8.57 20.30
C ALA A 143 7.60 -7.89 21.01
N ILE A 144 7.90 -6.64 20.66
CA ILE A 144 8.97 -5.88 21.32
C ILE A 144 8.67 -5.64 22.79
N LYS A 145 7.42 -5.34 23.16
CA LYS A 145 7.00 -5.18 24.55
C LYS A 145 7.15 -6.47 25.33
N ASP A 146 6.76 -7.61 24.76
CA ASP A 146 6.94 -8.92 25.40
C ASP A 146 8.44 -9.25 25.60
N GLN A 147 9.27 -8.96 24.60
CA GLN A 147 10.72 -9.12 24.71
C GLN A 147 11.33 -8.23 25.79
N GLN A 148 10.90 -6.95 25.85
CA GLN A 148 11.39 -6.03 26.87
C GLN A 148 11.06 -6.52 28.28
N LYS A 149 9.83 -7.03 28.49
CA LYS A 149 9.42 -7.60 29.76
C LYS A 149 10.31 -8.78 30.17
N GLN A 150 10.60 -9.71 29.24
CA GLN A 150 11.48 -10.85 29.49
C GLN A 150 12.92 -10.41 29.86
N ILE A 151 13.43 -9.36 29.17
CA ILE A 151 14.75 -8.78 29.47
C ILE A 151 14.78 -8.20 30.88
N ASP A 152 13.75 -7.51 31.31
CA ASP A 152 13.69 -6.91 32.64
C ASP A 152 13.58 -7.97 33.72
N GLU A 153 12.79 -9.02 33.53
CA GLU A 153 12.73 -10.18 34.41
C GLU A 153 14.10 -10.88 34.54
N LEU A 154 14.83 -11.06 33.44
CA LEU A 154 16.17 -11.65 33.46
C LEU A 154 17.18 -10.77 34.23
N LYS A 155 17.12 -9.45 34.08
CA LYS A 155 17.97 -8.51 34.81
C LYS A 155 17.71 -8.58 36.31
N GLU A 156 16.46 -8.70 36.74
CA GLU A 156 16.10 -8.86 38.16
C GLU A 156 16.68 -10.14 38.72
N ILE A 157 16.54 -11.26 38.00
CA ILE A 157 17.12 -12.55 38.43
C ILE A 157 18.65 -12.46 38.56
N CYS A 158 19.35 -11.88 37.56
CA CYS A 158 20.80 -11.75 37.59
C CYS A 158 21.27 -10.83 38.74
N SER A 159 20.54 -9.74 39.03
CA SER A 159 20.90 -8.86 40.14
C SER A 159 20.71 -9.51 41.52
N GLY A 160 19.76 -10.44 41.63
CA GLY A 160 19.55 -11.24 42.86
C GLY A 160 20.61 -12.30 43.11
N CYS A 161 21.32 -12.77 42.07
CA CYS A 161 22.38 -13.78 42.21
C CYS A 161 23.75 -13.18 42.62
N SER A 162 23.88 -11.87 42.72
CA SER A 162 25.14 -11.17 43.04
C SER A 162 25.27 -10.81 44.53
N LYS A 163 24.55 -11.53 45.46
CA LYS A 163 24.67 -11.36 46.90
C LYS A 163 25.27 -12.60 47.58
#